data_19d508af18413388f73182f06d9b68cd
#
_entry.id   19d508af18413388f73182f06d9b68cd
#
_cell.length_a   1.000
_cell.length_b   1.000
_cell.length_c   1.000
_cell.angle_alpha   90.00
_cell.angle_beta   90.00
_cell.angle_gamma   90.00
#
_symmetry.space_group_name_H-M   'P 1'
#
loop_
_entity.id
_entity.type
_entity.pdbx_description
1 polymer ?
#
loop_
_entity_poly.entity_id
_entity_poly.type
_entity_poly.pdbx_seq_one_letter_code
_entity_poly.pdbx_strand_id
1 'polypeptide(L)'
;NRFADESNTRFKADSVRQHVEAIAASVAPEIPQHFAYWSALENRSVYWQNQFMLSTNEEWVAEVDKITEFTDNRIPYLTDHFKNYFNIVDTHTLTMEINNTEAGSVQLNSLILDDSSWQGEYFDNIPISIEAVANEGYVFSHWDGVDGESNLQLNIAMTADMTLQAVFVAE
;
A
#
# COMPACT_ATOMS: atom_id res chain seq x y z
N ASN A 1 1.65 0.30 -14.05
CA ASN A 1 0.87 -0.43 -13.03
C ASN A 1 1.63 -0.65 -11.72
N ARG A 2 2.95 -0.97 -11.75
CA ARG A 2 3.70 -1.27 -10.53
C ARG A 2 3.62 -0.17 -9.46
N PHE A 3 3.60 1.10 -9.85
CA PHE A 3 3.38 2.20 -8.90
C PHE A 3 2.02 2.06 -8.21
N ALA A 4 0.95 1.78 -8.97
CA ALA A 4 -0.38 1.57 -8.40
C ALA A 4 -0.41 0.37 -7.46
N ASP A 5 0.19 -0.77 -7.85
CA ASP A 5 0.27 -1.96 -7.01
C ASP A 5 0.96 -1.66 -5.66
N GLU A 6 2.12 -0.99 -5.68
CA GLU A 6 2.86 -0.63 -4.47
C GLU A 6 2.12 0.43 -3.62
N SER A 7 1.44 1.38 -4.27
CA SER A 7 0.65 2.41 -3.56
C SER A 7 -0.57 1.82 -2.86
N ASN A 8 -1.17 0.79 -3.44
CA ASN A 8 -2.31 0.09 -2.87
C ASN A 8 -1.94 -0.94 -1.79
N THR A 9 -0.63 -1.21 -1.58
CA THR A 9 -0.14 -2.23 -0.65
C THR A 9 0.91 -1.67 0.30
N ARG A 10 2.19 -1.76 -0.08
CA ARG A 10 3.33 -1.42 0.80
C ARG A 10 3.40 0.05 1.17
N PHE A 11 3.04 0.92 0.23
CA PHE A 11 3.06 2.37 0.43
C PHE A 11 1.70 2.93 0.84
N LYS A 12 0.69 2.09 1.04
CA LYS A 12 -0.58 2.51 1.62
C LYS A 12 -0.30 3.17 2.98
N ALA A 13 -0.92 4.33 3.23
CA ALA A 13 -0.62 5.15 4.41
C ALA A 13 -0.69 4.34 5.72
N ASP A 14 -1.71 3.49 5.88
CA ASP A 14 -1.86 2.66 7.07
C ASP A 14 -0.73 1.62 7.22
N SER A 15 -0.28 1.02 6.11
CA SER A 15 0.81 0.04 6.13
C SER A 15 2.13 0.70 6.55
N VAL A 16 2.44 1.87 6.00
CA VAL A 16 3.66 2.62 6.36
C VAL A 16 3.57 3.12 7.79
N ARG A 17 2.42 3.66 8.21
CA ARG A 17 2.19 4.11 9.60
C ARG A 17 2.43 2.98 10.59
N GLN A 18 1.85 1.81 10.35
CA GLN A 18 2.05 0.63 11.20
C GLN A 18 3.53 0.24 11.33
N HIS A 19 4.31 0.32 10.25
CA HIS A 19 5.75 0.07 10.29
C HIS A 19 6.50 1.13 11.08
N VAL A 20 6.18 2.42 10.90
CA VAL A 20 6.78 3.53 11.66
C VAL A 20 6.51 3.37 13.15
N GLU A 21 5.26 3.10 13.53
CA GLU A 21 4.85 2.88 14.92
C GLU A 21 5.56 1.67 15.53
N ALA A 22 5.67 0.55 14.81
CA ALA A 22 6.39 -0.63 15.29
C ALA A 22 7.88 -0.36 15.52
N ILE A 23 8.54 0.36 14.61
CA ILE A 23 9.95 0.75 14.78
C ILE A 23 10.07 1.73 15.96
N ALA A 24 9.23 2.75 16.02
CA ALA A 24 9.23 3.73 17.12
C ALA A 24 9.04 3.04 18.47
N ALA A 25 8.06 2.14 18.58
CA ALA A 25 7.83 1.37 19.80
C ALA A 25 9.04 0.51 20.21
N SER A 26 9.77 -0.04 19.25
CA SER A 26 10.95 -0.87 19.53
C SER A 26 12.11 -0.09 20.15
N VAL A 27 12.25 1.19 19.81
CA VAL A 27 13.36 2.05 20.31
C VAL A 27 12.94 2.99 21.44
N ALA A 28 11.65 3.25 21.63
CA ALA A 28 11.11 4.15 22.63
C ALA A 28 11.64 3.93 24.06
N PRO A 29 11.86 2.69 24.54
CA PRO A 29 12.39 2.44 25.89
C PRO A 29 13.81 3.00 26.09
N GLU A 30 14.61 3.09 25.02
CA GLU A 30 16.00 3.54 25.09
C GLU A 30 16.14 5.07 24.93
N ILE A 31 15.14 5.74 24.39
CA ILE A 31 15.19 7.17 24.07
C ILE A 31 15.49 8.05 25.29
N PRO A 32 14.83 7.87 26.45
CA PRO A 32 15.14 8.69 27.64
C PRO A 32 16.60 8.53 28.11
N GLN A 33 17.12 7.30 28.08
CA GLN A 33 18.49 7.03 28.48
C GLN A 33 19.48 7.62 27.47
N HIS A 34 19.17 7.54 26.19
CA HIS A 34 19.96 8.17 25.14
C HIS A 34 20.11 9.67 25.37
N PHE A 35 19.02 10.40 25.60
CA PHE A 35 19.06 11.83 25.86
C PHE A 35 19.80 12.17 27.16
N ALA A 36 19.56 11.40 28.24
CA ALA A 36 20.27 11.59 29.51
C ALA A 36 21.80 11.44 29.35
N TYR A 37 22.24 10.42 28.61
CA TYR A 37 23.66 10.21 28.34
C TYR A 37 24.27 11.35 27.55
N TRP A 38 23.63 11.76 26.47
CA TRP A 38 24.17 12.79 25.58
C TRP A 38 24.09 14.20 26.16
N SER A 39 23.10 14.52 26.99
CA SER A 39 22.99 15.79 27.68
C SER A 39 24.06 15.95 28.77
N ALA A 40 24.52 14.84 29.36
CA ALA A 40 25.55 14.86 30.41
C ALA A 40 26.97 15.10 29.88
N LEU A 41 27.20 15.03 28.58
CA LEU A 41 28.51 15.27 27.96
C LEU A 41 28.77 16.78 27.80
N GLU A 42 29.47 17.38 28.74
CA GLU A 42 29.71 18.84 28.82
C GLU A 42 30.56 19.43 27.68
N ASN A 43 31.26 18.64 26.90
CA ASN A 43 32.19 19.11 25.85
C ASN A 43 31.77 18.66 24.45
N ARG A 44 30.65 19.10 23.98
CA ARG A 44 30.28 18.92 22.57
C ARG A 44 30.93 20.01 21.71
N SER A 45 31.63 19.57 20.67
CA SER A 45 32.10 20.46 19.62
C SER A 45 30.92 21.29 19.11
N VAL A 46 31.01 22.58 19.24
CA VAL A 46 29.97 23.60 18.98
C VAL A 46 29.40 23.56 17.57
N TYR A 47 30.03 22.86 16.65
CA TYR A 47 29.65 22.81 15.23
C TYR A 47 28.37 22.07 14.91
N TRP A 48 27.96 21.10 15.75
CA TRP A 48 26.79 20.26 15.50
C TRP A 48 25.60 20.55 16.43
N GLN A 49 25.78 21.49 17.36
CA GLN A 49 24.88 21.65 18.53
C GLN A 49 23.55 22.36 18.27
N ASN A 50 23.33 23.04 17.16
CA ASN A 50 22.24 24.02 17.12
C ASN A 50 21.15 23.84 16.06
N GLN A 51 21.16 22.79 15.22
CA GLN A 51 20.12 22.72 14.20
C GLN A 51 19.40 21.37 14.01
N PHE A 52 19.95 20.24 14.49
CA PHE A 52 19.40 18.94 14.15
C PHE A 52 19.41 17.90 15.27
N MET A 53 19.69 18.26 16.51
CA MET A 53 19.75 17.29 17.59
C MET A 53 18.51 17.39 18.48
N LEU A 54 17.71 16.33 18.44
CA LEU A 54 16.64 16.13 19.41
C LEU A 54 17.26 16.02 20.82
N SER A 55 16.66 16.66 21.81
CA SER A 55 17.13 16.71 23.19
C SER A 55 16.13 16.17 24.20
N THR A 56 14.88 16.02 23.79
CA THR A 56 13.80 15.53 24.66
C THR A 56 13.00 14.42 23.99
N ASN A 57 12.30 13.65 24.81
CA ASN A 57 11.40 12.61 24.35
C ASN A 57 10.23 13.20 23.54
N GLU A 58 9.75 14.37 23.94
CA GLU A 58 8.66 15.08 23.26
C GLU A 58 9.07 15.50 21.85
N GLU A 59 10.29 16.00 21.67
CA GLU A 59 10.84 16.34 20.36
C GLU A 59 10.98 15.09 19.47
N TRP A 60 11.43 13.97 20.04
CA TRP A 60 11.52 12.72 19.30
C TRP A 60 10.15 12.22 18.85
N VAL A 61 9.14 12.25 19.73
CA VAL A 61 7.75 11.90 19.35
C VAL A 61 7.25 12.80 18.24
N ALA A 62 7.47 14.10 18.33
CA ALA A 62 7.07 15.06 17.30
C ALA A 62 7.73 14.78 15.93
N GLU A 63 8.97 14.30 15.89
CA GLU A 63 9.61 13.90 14.63
C GLU A 63 9.03 12.61 14.07
N VAL A 64 8.64 11.65 14.91
CA VAL A 64 7.91 10.45 14.49
C VAL A 64 6.54 10.83 13.88
N ASP A 65 5.82 11.76 14.51
CA ASP A 65 4.53 12.25 14.02
C ASP A 65 4.66 12.93 12.64
N LYS A 66 5.75 13.66 12.39
CA LYS A 66 6.01 14.24 11.05
C LYS A 66 6.19 13.17 9.96
N ILE A 67 6.80 12.03 10.28
CA ILE A 67 6.93 10.91 9.34
C ILE A 67 5.54 10.37 9.00
N THR A 68 4.67 10.25 9.99
CA THR A 68 3.29 9.81 9.82
C THR A 68 2.50 10.79 8.94
N GLU A 69 2.58 12.08 9.22
CA GLU A 69 1.95 13.14 8.42
C GLU A 69 2.46 13.15 6.96
N PHE A 70 3.78 13.00 6.77
CA PHE A 70 4.35 12.87 5.43
C PHE A 70 3.78 11.67 4.69
N THR A 71 3.60 10.54 5.38
CA THR A 71 3.06 9.31 4.80
C THR A 71 1.64 9.50 4.28
N ASP A 72 0.78 10.18 5.05
CA ASP A 72 -0.62 10.43 4.68
C ASP A 72 -0.75 11.25 3.39
N ASN A 73 0.18 12.19 3.18
CA ASN A 73 0.16 13.10 2.05
C ASN A 73 0.94 12.59 0.82
N ARG A 74 1.86 11.63 1.00
CA ARG A 74 2.82 11.26 -0.04
C ARG A 74 2.18 10.65 -1.27
N ILE A 75 1.27 9.68 -1.09
CA ILE A 75 0.66 8.96 -2.21
C ILE A 75 -0.25 9.86 -3.04
N PRO A 76 -1.17 10.68 -2.48
CA PRO A 76 -1.93 11.65 -3.24
C PRO A 76 -1.05 12.56 -4.12
N TYR A 77 0.03 13.11 -3.55
CA TYR A 77 0.97 13.95 -4.31
C TYR A 77 1.64 13.20 -5.46
N LEU A 78 2.08 11.96 -5.23
CA LEU A 78 2.70 11.17 -6.29
C LEU A 78 1.69 10.82 -7.38
N THR A 79 0.47 10.46 -7.02
CA THR A 79 -0.62 10.18 -7.96
C THR A 79 -0.87 11.38 -8.86
N ASP A 80 -0.98 12.58 -8.29
CA ASP A 80 -1.15 13.81 -9.05
C ASP A 80 0.03 14.11 -9.98
N HIS A 81 1.27 13.87 -9.53
CA HIS A 81 2.45 14.01 -10.37
C HIS A 81 2.43 13.04 -11.56
N PHE A 82 2.04 11.78 -11.35
CA PHE A 82 1.90 10.80 -12.42
C PHE A 82 0.79 11.19 -13.39
N LYS A 83 -0.38 11.59 -12.89
CA LYS A 83 -1.49 12.06 -13.72
C LYS A 83 -1.04 13.22 -14.61
N ASN A 84 -0.39 14.22 -14.04
CA ASN A 84 0.09 15.40 -14.78
C ASN A 84 1.18 15.05 -15.80
N TYR A 85 2.16 14.24 -15.43
CA TYR A 85 3.29 13.89 -16.29
C TYR A 85 2.90 13.04 -17.49
N PHE A 86 1.98 12.07 -17.29
CA PHE A 86 1.53 11.14 -18.33
C PHE A 86 0.21 11.55 -18.99
N ASN A 87 -0.36 12.71 -18.63
CA ASN A 87 -1.67 13.19 -19.09
C ASN A 87 -2.80 12.19 -18.82
N ILE A 88 -2.78 11.55 -17.65
CA ILE A 88 -3.83 10.66 -17.21
C ILE A 88 -4.94 11.48 -16.56
N VAL A 89 -6.19 11.21 -16.96
CA VAL A 89 -7.34 12.05 -16.55
C VAL A 89 -7.67 11.83 -15.09
N ASP A 90 -7.75 10.54 -14.66
CA ASP A 90 -8.22 10.19 -13.31
C ASP A 90 -7.65 8.86 -12.78
N THR A 91 -8.08 8.46 -11.60
CA THR A 91 -7.94 7.11 -11.04
C THR A 91 -9.32 6.53 -10.78
N HIS A 92 -9.43 5.22 -10.81
CA HIS A 92 -10.66 4.48 -10.54
C HIS A 92 -10.41 3.39 -9.53
N THR A 93 -11.42 3.11 -8.68
CA THR A 93 -11.36 2.04 -7.69
C THR A 93 -11.68 0.71 -8.35
N LEU A 94 -10.77 -0.25 -8.22
CA LEU A 94 -11.02 -1.65 -8.48
C LEU A 94 -11.34 -2.35 -7.17
N THR A 95 -12.53 -2.95 -7.07
CA THR A 95 -12.88 -3.91 -6.02
C THR A 95 -12.75 -5.31 -6.60
N MET A 96 -11.90 -6.13 -6.00
CA MET A 96 -11.71 -7.52 -6.36
C MET A 96 -12.27 -8.41 -5.26
N GLU A 97 -13.15 -9.34 -5.63
CA GLU A 97 -13.76 -10.30 -4.72
C GLU A 97 -13.41 -11.73 -5.12
N ILE A 98 -13.35 -12.62 -4.15
CA ILE A 98 -13.16 -14.05 -4.33
C ILE A 98 -14.30 -14.77 -3.60
N ASN A 99 -15.09 -15.56 -4.32
CA ASN A 99 -16.25 -16.23 -3.76
C ASN A 99 -15.89 -17.29 -2.69
N ASN A 100 -14.72 -17.88 -2.81
CA ASN A 100 -14.17 -18.85 -1.86
C ASN A 100 -12.64 -18.78 -1.87
N THR A 101 -12.02 -18.27 -0.84
CA THR A 101 -10.56 -18.11 -0.72
C THR A 101 -9.82 -19.44 -0.55
N GLU A 102 -10.49 -20.52 -0.15
CA GLU A 102 -9.90 -21.86 -0.13
C GLU A 102 -9.82 -22.46 -1.54
N ALA A 103 -10.69 -21.99 -2.46
CA ALA A 103 -10.79 -22.49 -3.81
C ALA A 103 -9.79 -21.85 -4.79
N GLY A 104 -9.24 -20.68 -4.48
CA GLY A 104 -8.31 -20.01 -5.37
C GLY A 104 -7.92 -18.62 -4.91
N SER A 105 -7.08 -18.00 -5.71
CA SER A 105 -6.58 -16.62 -5.54
C SER A 105 -6.64 -15.88 -6.88
N VAL A 106 -6.40 -14.57 -6.83
CA VAL A 106 -6.32 -13.71 -8.02
C VAL A 106 -4.94 -13.08 -8.09
N GLN A 107 -4.26 -13.25 -9.22
CA GLN A 107 -3.07 -12.46 -9.53
C GLN A 107 -3.51 -11.19 -10.25
N LEU A 108 -3.22 -10.03 -9.63
CA LEU A 108 -3.50 -8.69 -10.16
C LEU A 108 -2.18 -7.99 -10.43
N ASN A 109 -1.77 -7.88 -11.70
CA ASN A 109 -0.45 -7.44 -12.12
C ASN A 109 0.67 -8.17 -11.34
N SER A 110 1.30 -7.49 -10.36
CA SER A 110 2.36 -8.05 -9.51
C SER A 110 1.87 -8.53 -8.13
N LEU A 111 0.59 -8.35 -7.81
CA LEU A 111 0.00 -8.71 -6.54
C LEU A 111 -0.64 -10.10 -6.60
N ILE A 112 -0.61 -10.82 -5.49
CA ILE A 112 -1.41 -12.02 -5.25
C ILE A 112 -2.45 -11.65 -4.20
N LEU A 113 -3.72 -11.76 -4.57
CA LEU A 113 -4.87 -11.47 -3.72
C LEU A 113 -5.50 -12.81 -3.30
N ASP A 114 -5.51 -13.06 -2.02
CA ASP A 114 -6.04 -14.27 -1.39
C ASP A 114 -7.09 -13.97 -0.30
N ASP A 115 -7.38 -12.67 -0.09
CA ASP A 115 -8.47 -12.20 0.75
C ASP A 115 -9.82 -12.28 0.00
N SER A 116 -10.92 -12.42 0.76
CA SER A 116 -12.28 -12.46 0.20
C SER A 116 -12.70 -11.19 -0.51
N SER A 117 -12.10 -10.05 -0.17
CA SER A 117 -12.31 -8.76 -0.81
C SER A 117 -11.07 -7.89 -0.67
N TRP A 118 -10.72 -7.20 -1.73
CA TRP A 118 -9.60 -6.26 -1.81
C TRP A 118 -10.00 -5.03 -2.63
N GLN A 119 -9.45 -3.88 -2.30
CA GLN A 119 -9.66 -2.63 -3.05
C GLN A 119 -8.35 -1.90 -3.29
N GLY A 120 -8.23 -1.34 -4.52
CA GLY A 120 -7.13 -0.48 -4.88
C GLY A 120 -7.47 0.51 -5.98
N GLU A 121 -6.71 1.60 -6.07
CA GLU A 121 -6.85 2.63 -7.10
C GLU A 121 -5.91 2.36 -8.27
N TYR A 122 -6.44 2.44 -9.48
CA TYR A 122 -5.71 2.29 -10.73
C TYR A 122 -5.96 3.48 -11.65
N PHE A 123 -4.97 3.79 -12.47
CA PHE A 123 -5.03 4.91 -13.41
C PHE A 123 -6.01 4.66 -14.56
N ASP A 124 -6.75 5.71 -14.91
CA ASP A 124 -7.68 5.72 -16.05
C ASP A 124 -7.00 5.28 -17.34
N ASN A 125 -7.66 4.39 -18.09
CA ASN A 125 -7.21 3.86 -19.38
C ASN A 125 -5.84 3.15 -19.37
N ILE A 126 -5.26 2.84 -18.23
CA ILE A 126 -4.02 2.04 -18.15
C ILE A 126 -4.41 0.57 -17.96
N PRO A 127 -4.05 -0.32 -18.92
CA PRO A 127 -4.42 -1.73 -18.84
C PRO A 127 -3.84 -2.41 -17.59
N ILE A 128 -4.67 -3.16 -16.88
CA ILE A 128 -4.32 -4.03 -15.76
C ILE A 128 -4.50 -5.48 -16.17
N SER A 129 -3.58 -6.34 -15.74
CA SER A 129 -3.63 -7.78 -15.99
C SER A 129 -4.17 -8.49 -14.76
N ILE A 130 -5.17 -9.33 -14.94
CA ILE A 130 -5.83 -10.08 -13.88
C ILE A 130 -5.87 -11.54 -14.28
N GLU A 131 -5.52 -12.46 -13.38
CA GLU A 131 -5.54 -13.90 -13.63
C GLU A 131 -6.13 -14.63 -12.43
N ALA A 132 -7.10 -15.50 -12.67
CA ALA A 132 -7.65 -16.40 -11.66
C ALA A 132 -6.77 -17.65 -11.54
N VAL A 133 -6.39 -18.00 -10.31
CA VAL A 133 -5.54 -19.14 -9.99
C VAL A 133 -6.31 -20.08 -9.06
N ALA A 134 -6.79 -21.22 -9.61
CA ALA A 134 -7.52 -22.21 -8.83
C ALA A 134 -6.57 -23.08 -8.01
N ASN A 135 -6.98 -23.43 -6.79
CA ASN A 135 -6.31 -24.40 -5.93
C ASN A 135 -6.69 -25.83 -6.31
N GLU A 136 -5.95 -26.82 -5.81
CA GLU A 136 -6.21 -28.25 -6.04
C GLU A 136 -7.64 -28.64 -5.61
N GLY A 137 -8.36 -29.36 -6.48
CA GLY A 137 -9.76 -29.77 -6.28
C GLY A 137 -10.81 -28.71 -6.66
N TYR A 138 -10.36 -27.59 -7.24
CA TYR A 138 -11.25 -26.52 -7.70
C TYR A 138 -10.90 -26.09 -9.12
N VAL A 139 -11.87 -25.51 -9.81
CA VAL A 139 -11.69 -24.89 -11.11
C VAL A 139 -12.27 -23.47 -11.11
N PHE A 140 -11.65 -22.60 -11.89
CA PHE A 140 -12.22 -21.29 -12.15
C PHE A 140 -13.43 -21.45 -13.08
N SER A 141 -14.53 -20.81 -12.72
CA SER A 141 -15.77 -20.85 -13.51
C SER A 141 -15.90 -19.64 -14.42
N HIS A 142 -15.90 -18.44 -13.84
CA HIS A 142 -16.09 -17.18 -14.57
C HIS A 142 -15.78 -15.98 -13.71
N TRP A 143 -15.75 -14.81 -14.35
CA TRP A 143 -15.71 -13.51 -13.69
C TRP A 143 -17.12 -12.92 -13.61
N ASP A 144 -17.60 -12.58 -12.42
CA ASP A 144 -18.73 -11.69 -12.26
C ASP A 144 -18.25 -10.22 -12.34
N GLY A 145 -19.08 -9.35 -12.97
CA GLY A 145 -18.74 -7.93 -13.19
C GLY A 145 -18.20 -7.63 -14.59
N VAL A 146 -17.92 -8.67 -15.40
CA VAL A 146 -17.62 -8.56 -16.84
C VAL A 146 -18.49 -9.55 -17.59
N ASP A 147 -19.29 -9.06 -18.54
CA ASP A 147 -20.30 -9.87 -19.24
C ASP A 147 -19.68 -11.08 -19.95
N GLY A 148 -20.08 -12.27 -19.50
CA GLY A 148 -19.81 -13.55 -20.16
C GLY A 148 -18.35 -14.00 -20.18
N GLU A 149 -17.49 -13.40 -19.36
CA GLU A 149 -16.07 -13.67 -19.41
C GLU A 149 -15.68 -14.89 -18.58
N SER A 150 -15.28 -15.96 -19.26
CA SER A 150 -14.80 -17.22 -18.69
C SER A 150 -13.30 -17.47 -18.90
N ASN A 151 -12.58 -16.54 -19.52
CA ASN A 151 -11.14 -16.65 -19.63
C ASN A 151 -10.48 -16.48 -18.26
N LEU A 152 -9.52 -17.33 -17.95
CA LEU A 152 -8.72 -17.21 -16.73
C LEU A 152 -8.02 -15.83 -16.60
N GLN A 153 -7.63 -15.27 -17.75
CA GLN A 153 -6.89 -14.01 -17.83
C GLN A 153 -7.74 -12.91 -18.44
N LEU A 154 -7.74 -11.76 -17.79
CA LEU A 154 -8.33 -10.51 -18.26
C LEU A 154 -7.25 -9.45 -18.45
N ASN A 155 -7.44 -8.59 -19.43
CA ASN A 155 -6.66 -7.36 -19.59
C ASN A 155 -7.64 -6.20 -19.75
N ILE A 156 -7.79 -5.40 -18.69
CA ILE A 156 -8.85 -4.39 -18.57
C ILE A 156 -8.23 -3.02 -18.43
N ALA A 157 -8.72 -2.06 -19.22
CA ALA A 157 -8.46 -0.64 -19.04
C ALA A 157 -9.71 -0.02 -18.39
N MET A 158 -9.57 0.45 -17.16
CA MET A 158 -10.69 1.04 -16.41
C MET A 158 -10.98 2.45 -16.89
N THR A 159 -12.26 2.79 -17.00
CA THR A 159 -12.77 4.14 -17.32
C THR A 159 -13.79 4.61 -16.27
N ALA A 160 -14.05 3.79 -15.27
CA ALA A 160 -14.93 4.03 -14.12
C ALA A 160 -14.55 3.03 -13.03
N ASP A 161 -15.08 3.24 -11.82
CA ASP A 161 -14.98 2.27 -10.72
C ASP A 161 -15.57 0.93 -11.15
N MET A 162 -14.93 -0.16 -10.75
CA MET A 162 -15.29 -1.51 -11.17
C MET A 162 -15.24 -2.49 -9.99
N THR A 163 -16.20 -3.40 -9.98
CA THR A 163 -16.17 -4.58 -9.08
C THR A 163 -16.11 -5.83 -9.92
N LEU A 164 -15.16 -6.70 -9.60
CA LEU A 164 -14.98 -8.02 -10.22
C LEU A 164 -14.98 -9.09 -9.14
N GLN A 165 -15.64 -10.22 -9.41
CA GLN A 165 -15.53 -11.38 -8.55
C GLN A 165 -15.00 -12.59 -9.34
N ALA A 166 -13.96 -13.21 -8.79
CA ALA A 166 -13.50 -14.51 -9.25
C ALA A 166 -14.39 -15.61 -8.66
N VAL A 167 -15.05 -16.40 -9.52
CA VAL A 167 -15.93 -17.49 -9.10
C VAL A 167 -15.23 -18.83 -9.36
N PHE A 168 -14.91 -19.53 -8.28
CA PHE A 168 -14.36 -20.88 -8.28
C PHE A 168 -15.43 -21.89 -7.84
N VAL A 169 -15.39 -23.08 -8.43
CA VAL A 169 -16.29 -24.21 -8.11
C VAL A 169 -15.48 -25.46 -7.86
N ALA A 170 -16.02 -26.44 -7.13
CA ALA A 170 -15.38 -27.74 -6.96
C ALA A 170 -15.34 -28.47 -8.31
N GLU A 171 -14.28 -29.25 -8.53
CA GLU A 171 -14.03 -30.06 -9.73
C GLU A 171 -15.01 -31.23 -9.87
#